data_90b19506d743b9d23917487b5d92226a
#
_entry.id   90b19506d743b9d23917487b5d92226a
#
_cell.length_a   1.000
_cell.length_b   1.000
_cell.length_c   1.000
_cell.angle_alpha   90.00
_cell.angle_beta   90.00
_cell.angle_gamma   90.00
#
_symmetry.space_group_name_H-M   'P 1'
#
loop_
_entity.id
_entity.type
_entity.pdbx_description
1 polymer ?
#
loop_
_entity_poly.entity_id
_entity_poly.type
_entity_poly.pdbx_seq_one_letter_code
_entity_poly.pdbx_strand_id
1 'polypeptide(L)'
;MKILVPIKRVVDYNVKVRPLSDNSNVDLTNVKMAVNPFCEIALEEAVRLKESGKASEVIAVSVGKSESQEQLRTALALGADRATLIETDSLLEPLAIAKVLQKVVNDEKPDLIILGKQAIDGDNNQTGQMLGALLDYPQATNASEVVIDESSVKVTREIDGGLQTLELTIPAIVTTDLRLNEPRYASLPNIMKAKKKELNVISASEMDIDIDSRTELLSVELPPSREAGIVVESVDELVDKLRNEAKVIQ
;
A
#
# COMPACT_ATOMS: atom_id res chain seq x y z
N MET A 1 19.98 9.66 -3.48
CA MET A 1 19.05 8.83 -4.31
C MET A 1 17.67 9.48 -4.37
N LYS A 2 16.88 9.18 -5.41
CA LYS A 2 15.47 9.55 -5.57
C LYS A 2 14.59 8.38 -5.16
N ILE A 3 13.59 8.62 -4.31
CA ILE A 3 12.65 7.59 -3.86
C ILE A 3 11.25 7.89 -4.37
N LEU A 4 10.60 6.91 -5.00
CA LEU A 4 9.20 6.95 -5.40
C LEU A 4 8.34 6.17 -4.39
N VAL A 5 7.27 6.80 -3.92
CA VAL A 5 6.36 6.22 -2.94
C VAL A 5 4.94 6.20 -3.50
N PRO A 6 4.51 5.06 -4.05
CA PRO A 6 3.09 4.85 -4.38
C PRO A 6 2.23 4.82 -3.12
N ILE A 7 1.17 5.64 -3.10
CA ILE A 7 0.19 5.65 -2.01
C ILE A 7 -1.22 5.42 -2.55
N LYS A 8 -2.10 4.89 -1.71
CA LYS A 8 -3.50 4.63 -2.06
C LYS A 8 -4.46 5.32 -1.10
N ARG A 9 -5.51 5.94 -1.64
CA ARG A 9 -6.68 6.39 -0.89
C ARG A 9 -7.55 5.19 -0.58
N VAL A 10 -7.86 4.97 0.70
CA VAL A 10 -8.71 3.88 1.19
C VAL A 10 -9.69 4.39 2.23
N VAL A 11 -10.71 3.61 2.55
CA VAL A 11 -11.57 3.90 3.70
C VAL A 11 -10.74 3.80 4.98
N ASP A 12 -10.90 4.77 5.90
CA ASP A 12 -10.23 4.76 7.21
C ASP A 12 -10.58 3.45 7.95
N TYR A 13 -9.57 2.76 8.46
CA TYR A 13 -9.73 1.44 9.10
C TYR A 13 -10.63 1.46 10.35
N ASN A 14 -10.91 2.62 10.93
CA ASN A 14 -11.87 2.76 12.03
C ASN A 14 -13.32 2.82 11.56
N VAL A 15 -13.57 2.94 10.27
CA VAL A 15 -14.92 3.02 9.71
C VAL A 15 -15.47 1.61 9.47
N LYS A 16 -16.67 1.36 9.99
CA LYS A 16 -17.42 0.15 9.67
C LYS A 16 -18.14 0.34 8.34
N VAL A 17 -17.59 -0.23 7.28
CA VAL A 17 -18.18 -0.21 5.94
C VAL A 17 -19.49 -1.01 5.87
N ARG A 18 -20.38 -0.62 4.96
CA ARG A 18 -21.65 -1.29 4.67
C ARG A 18 -21.83 -1.45 3.17
N PRO A 19 -22.48 -2.52 2.69
CA PRO A 19 -22.88 -2.59 1.30
C PRO A 19 -24.00 -1.58 1.01
N LEU A 20 -24.11 -1.17 -0.25
CA LEU A 20 -25.28 -0.46 -0.77
C LEU A 20 -26.53 -1.34 -0.63
N SER A 21 -27.71 -0.71 -0.65
CA SER A 21 -29.00 -1.43 -0.49
C SER A 21 -29.30 -2.45 -1.59
N ASP A 22 -28.67 -2.30 -2.75
CA ASP A 22 -28.76 -3.22 -3.89
C ASP A 22 -27.59 -4.21 -3.96
N ASN A 23 -26.70 -4.18 -2.98
CA ASN A 23 -25.48 -5.00 -2.91
C ASN A 23 -24.50 -4.82 -4.08
N SER A 24 -24.64 -3.79 -4.89
CA SER A 24 -23.78 -3.55 -6.05
C SER A 24 -22.37 -3.11 -5.68
N ASN A 25 -22.20 -2.46 -4.53
CA ASN A 25 -20.90 -1.95 -4.07
C ASN A 25 -20.94 -1.63 -2.56
N VAL A 26 -19.80 -1.17 -2.04
CA VAL A 26 -19.67 -0.58 -0.70
C VAL A 26 -20.22 0.85 -0.72
N ASP A 27 -21.01 1.22 0.31
CA ASP A 27 -21.47 2.59 0.50
C ASP A 27 -20.33 3.47 1.02
N LEU A 28 -19.86 4.38 0.17
CA LEU A 28 -18.81 5.35 0.48
C LEU A 28 -19.37 6.75 0.80
N THR A 29 -20.69 6.90 0.94
CA THR A 29 -21.32 8.19 1.19
C THR A 29 -20.93 8.70 2.58
N ASN A 30 -20.29 9.88 2.63
CA ASN A 30 -19.81 10.53 3.86
C ASN A 30 -18.85 9.67 4.69
N VAL A 31 -18.15 8.73 4.07
CA VAL A 31 -17.15 7.89 4.72
C VAL A 31 -15.81 8.62 4.79
N LYS A 32 -15.17 8.58 5.97
CA LYS A 32 -13.83 9.12 6.13
C LYS A 32 -12.85 8.29 5.31
N MET A 33 -12.08 8.95 4.46
CA MET A 33 -11.01 8.35 3.66
C MET A 33 -9.64 8.72 4.26
N ALA A 34 -8.66 7.83 4.10
CA ALA A 34 -7.30 8.00 4.63
C ALA A 34 -6.26 7.50 3.62
N VAL A 35 -4.98 7.76 3.91
CA VAL A 35 -3.87 7.05 3.28
C VAL A 35 -3.89 5.60 3.78
N ASN A 36 -3.66 4.65 2.90
CA ASN A 36 -3.54 3.24 3.30
C ASN A 36 -2.42 3.07 4.34
N PRO A 37 -2.65 2.40 5.49
CA PRO A 37 -1.67 2.29 6.58
C PRO A 37 -0.30 1.76 6.14
N PHE A 38 -0.25 0.76 5.26
CA PHE A 38 1.02 0.27 4.72
C PHE A 38 1.74 1.30 3.84
N CYS A 39 0.99 2.19 3.18
CA CYS A 39 1.58 3.29 2.40
C CYS A 39 2.10 4.41 3.32
N GLU A 40 1.49 4.63 4.49
CA GLU A 40 2.01 5.55 5.50
C GLU A 40 3.37 5.08 6.03
N ILE A 41 3.53 3.78 6.28
CA ILE A 41 4.83 3.17 6.64
C ILE A 41 5.87 3.40 5.54
N ALA A 42 5.50 3.16 4.28
CA ALA A 42 6.39 3.36 3.13
C ALA A 42 6.85 4.82 3.01
N LEU A 43 5.92 5.75 3.18
CA LEU A 43 6.21 7.18 3.15
C LEU A 43 7.10 7.61 4.31
N GLU A 44 6.81 7.16 5.52
CA GLU A 44 7.63 7.44 6.70
C GLU A 44 9.06 6.96 6.50
N GLU A 45 9.26 5.76 5.96
CA GLU A 45 10.60 5.24 5.68
C GLU A 45 11.35 6.09 4.68
N ALA A 46 10.71 6.47 3.58
CA ALA A 46 11.31 7.34 2.57
C ALA A 46 11.71 8.70 3.14
N VAL A 47 10.88 9.27 4.01
CA VAL A 47 11.16 10.55 4.68
C VAL A 47 12.34 10.41 5.67
N ARG A 48 12.40 9.33 6.45
CA ARG A 48 13.54 9.04 7.35
C ARG A 48 14.85 8.88 6.58
N LEU A 49 14.82 8.17 5.45
CA LEU A 49 15.98 8.03 4.57
C LEU A 49 16.45 9.39 4.03
N LYS A 50 15.52 10.28 3.72
CA LYS A 50 15.87 11.65 3.31
C LYS A 50 16.44 12.47 4.45
N GLU A 51 15.86 12.44 5.64
CA GLU A 51 16.32 13.15 6.82
C GLU A 51 17.72 12.69 7.26
N SER A 52 18.05 11.41 7.05
CA SER A 52 19.39 10.86 7.29
C SER A 52 20.40 11.16 6.19
N GLY A 53 20.00 11.89 5.13
CA GLY A 53 20.88 12.25 4.01
C GLY A 53 21.09 11.12 2.99
N LYS A 54 20.42 9.98 3.13
CA LYS A 54 20.50 8.85 2.18
C LYS A 54 19.68 9.09 0.92
N ALA A 55 18.59 9.85 1.00
CA ALA A 55 17.81 10.27 -0.15
C ALA A 55 17.86 11.79 -0.35
N SER A 56 17.80 12.24 -1.60
CA SER A 56 17.76 13.65 -2.00
C SER A 56 16.34 14.11 -2.29
N GLU A 57 15.48 13.22 -2.76
CA GLU A 57 14.12 13.54 -3.17
C GLU A 57 13.17 12.38 -2.86
N VAL A 58 11.97 12.72 -2.35
CA VAL A 58 10.85 11.80 -2.12
C VAL A 58 9.66 12.26 -2.94
N ILE A 59 9.19 11.39 -3.85
CA ILE A 59 8.07 11.65 -4.75
C ILE A 59 6.91 10.74 -4.35
N ALA A 60 5.76 11.34 -4.02
CA ALA A 60 4.54 10.57 -3.80
C ALA A 60 3.74 10.43 -5.11
N VAL A 61 3.22 9.25 -5.40
CA VAL A 61 2.33 9.02 -6.54
C VAL A 61 1.07 8.29 -6.10
N SER A 62 -0.06 8.66 -6.67
CA SER A 62 -1.33 7.94 -6.48
C SER A 62 -2.01 7.72 -7.83
N VAL A 63 -2.72 6.62 -7.96
CA VAL A 63 -3.55 6.31 -9.13
C VAL A 63 -4.99 6.19 -8.65
N GLY A 64 -5.89 6.97 -9.22
CA GLY A 64 -7.30 6.96 -8.84
C GLY A 64 -8.03 8.26 -9.15
N LYS A 65 -9.18 8.45 -8.52
CA LYS A 65 -10.03 9.62 -8.73
C LYS A 65 -9.40 10.92 -8.22
N SER A 66 -9.93 12.05 -8.67
CA SER A 66 -9.48 13.41 -8.30
C SER A 66 -9.35 13.62 -6.80
N GLU A 67 -10.22 13.00 -5.98
CA GLU A 67 -10.20 13.11 -4.52
C GLU A 67 -8.95 12.49 -3.88
N SER A 68 -8.19 11.67 -4.61
CA SER A 68 -6.89 11.13 -4.13
C SER A 68 -5.84 12.22 -3.94
N GLN A 69 -6.07 13.43 -4.47
CA GLN A 69 -5.23 14.60 -4.17
C GLN A 69 -5.17 14.92 -2.67
N GLU A 70 -6.23 14.62 -1.89
CA GLU A 70 -6.23 14.83 -0.45
C GLU A 70 -5.15 13.99 0.24
N GLN A 71 -5.00 12.72 -0.14
CA GLN A 71 -3.99 11.82 0.40
C GLN A 71 -2.59 12.20 -0.08
N LEU A 72 -2.45 12.69 -1.31
CA LEU A 72 -1.19 13.25 -1.80
C LEU A 72 -0.81 14.54 -1.05
N ARG A 73 -1.76 15.41 -0.72
CA ARG A 73 -1.50 16.57 0.17
C ARG A 73 -1.08 16.15 1.57
N THR A 74 -1.62 15.05 2.08
CA THR A 74 -1.16 14.45 3.34
C THR A 74 0.28 13.97 3.22
N ALA A 75 0.64 13.27 2.14
CA ALA A 75 2.02 12.83 1.88
C ALA A 75 3.00 14.01 1.80
N LEU A 76 2.61 15.10 1.13
CA LEU A 76 3.40 16.33 1.05
C LEU A 76 3.58 16.99 2.43
N ALA A 77 2.57 16.91 3.32
CA ALA A 77 2.65 17.43 4.67
C ALA A 77 3.56 16.57 5.57
N LEU A 78 3.61 15.26 5.33
CA LEU A 78 4.48 14.33 6.05
C LEU A 78 5.95 14.41 5.62
N GLY A 79 6.26 14.95 4.43
CA GLY A 79 7.66 15.18 4.06
C GLY A 79 8.01 14.92 2.60
N ALA A 80 7.11 14.38 1.78
CA ALA A 80 7.33 14.26 0.35
C ALA A 80 7.61 15.64 -0.27
N ASP A 81 8.46 15.69 -1.29
CA ASP A 81 8.86 16.94 -1.96
C ASP A 81 7.82 17.41 -2.96
N ARG A 82 7.38 16.51 -3.80
CA ARG A 82 6.34 16.72 -4.80
C ARG A 82 5.45 15.47 -4.93
N ALA A 83 4.34 15.62 -5.61
CA ALA A 83 3.39 14.56 -5.79
C ALA A 83 2.83 14.52 -7.21
N THR A 84 2.40 13.35 -7.66
CA THR A 84 1.71 13.15 -8.93
C THR A 84 0.46 12.30 -8.73
N LEU A 85 -0.68 12.78 -9.22
CA LEU A 85 -1.90 12.00 -9.36
C LEU A 85 -2.01 11.52 -10.81
N ILE A 86 -2.13 10.21 -10.99
CA ILE A 86 -2.60 9.65 -12.26
C ILE A 86 -4.11 9.48 -12.12
N GLU A 87 -4.84 10.40 -12.75
CA GLU A 87 -6.28 10.51 -12.56
C GLU A 87 -7.03 9.54 -13.46
N THR A 88 -7.93 8.77 -12.84
CA THR A 88 -8.88 7.88 -13.53
C THR A 88 -10.09 7.61 -12.66
N ASP A 89 -11.27 7.51 -13.29
CA ASP A 89 -12.50 7.07 -12.62
C ASP A 89 -12.66 5.55 -12.61
N SER A 90 -11.86 4.84 -13.40
CA SER A 90 -11.91 3.38 -13.50
C SER A 90 -11.40 2.73 -12.21
N LEU A 91 -12.06 1.66 -11.79
CA LEU A 91 -11.54 0.77 -10.75
C LEU A 91 -10.44 -0.10 -11.38
N LEU A 92 -9.20 0.10 -10.93
CA LEU A 92 -8.05 -0.59 -11.48
C LEU A 92 -7.64 -1.79 -10.63
N GLU A 93 -7.34 -2.89 -11.31
CA GLU A 93 -6.74 -4.08 -10.72
C GLU A 93 -5.24 -3.90 -10.46
N PRO A 94 -4.61 -4.74 -9.60
CA PRO A 94 -3.19 -4.62 -9.27
C PRO A 94 -2.26 -4.60 -10.48
N LEU A 95 -2.54 -5.38 -11.52
CA LEU A 95 -1.73 -5.39 -12.74
C LEU A 95 -1.84 -4.08 -13.54
N ALA A 96 -3.03 -3.53 -13.65
CA ALA A 96 -3.24 -2.24 -14.30
C ALA A 96 -2.51 -1.12 -13.55
N ILE A 97 -2.61 -1.10 -12.21
CA ILE A 97 -1.84 -0.17 -11.36
C ILE A 97 -0.33 -0.36 -11.59
N ALA A 98 0.17 -1.60 -11.63
CA ALA A 98 1.60 -1.87 -11.85
C ALA A 98 2.07 -1.37 -13.22
N LYS A 99 1.28 -1.51 -14.28
CA LYS A 99 1.58 -0.95 -15.62
C LYS A 99 1.65 0.58 -15.60
N VAL A 100 0.69 1.24 -14.93
CA VAL A 100 0.69 2.70 -14.76
C VAL A 100 1.94 3.14 -13.99
N LEU A 101 2.26 2.48 -12.88
CA LEU A 101 3.44 2.79 -12.09
C LEU A 101 4.74 2.51 -12.86
N GLN A 102 4.79 1.48 -13.70
CA GLN A 102 5.94 1.23 -14.59
C GLN A 102 6.21 2.44 -15.49
N LYS A 103 5.18 3.04 -16.07
CA LYS A 103 5.34 4.26 -16.89
C LYS A 103 5.88 5.41 -16.06
N VAL A 104 5.33 5.64 -14.87
CA VAL A 104 5.83 6.68 -13.95
C VAL A 104 7.30 6.44 -13.57
N VAL A 105 7.67 5.18 -13.28
CA VAL A 105 9.06 4.82 -12.95
C VAL A 105 9.99 5.07 -14.13
N ASN A 106 9.59 4.76 -15.36
CA ASN A 106 10.38 5.01 -16.56
C ASN A 106 10.61 6.49 -16.81
N ASP A 107 9.65 7.34 -16.49
CA ASP A 107 9.74 8.80 -16.67
C ASP A 107 10.56 9.43 -15.51
N GLU A 108 10.30 9.02 -14.26
CA GLU A 108 10.92 9.57 -13.06
C GLU A 108 12.33 9.00 -12.78
N LYS A 109 12.59 7.76 -13.15
CA LYS A 109 13.85 7.03 -12.92
C LYS A 109 14.31 7.09 -11.46
N PRO A 110 13.46 6.63 -10.52
CA PRO A 110 13.85 6.56 -9.12
C PRO A 110 14.89 5.46 -8.89
N ASP A 111 15.75 5.67 -7.89
CA ASP A 111 16.71 4.66 -7.45
C ASP A 111 16.05 3.59 -6.58
N LEU A 112 15.00 3.99 -5.84
CA LEU A 112 14.27 3.09 -4.95
C LEU A 112 12.77 3.37 -5.03
N ILE A 113 11.98 2.30 -5.10
CA ILE A 113 10.53 2.37 -5.00
C ILE A 113 10.13 1.69 -3.69
N ILE A 114 9.50 2.46 -2.78
CA ILE A 114 9.01 1.94 -1.50
C ILE A 114 7.49 2.08 -1.49
N LEU A 115 6.77 0.98 -1.34
CA LEU A 115 5.31 0.99 -1.33
C LEU A 115 4.76 0.03 -0.27
N GLY A 116 3.53 0.28 0.18
CA GLY A 116 2.85 -0.63 1.09
C GLY A 116 2.70 -2.03 0.47
N LYS A 117 2.91 -3.09 1.26
CA LYS A 117 2.79 -4.47 0.75
C LYS A 117 1.40 -4.76 0.18
N GLN A 118 0.37 -4.16 0.75
CA GLN A 118 -1.02 -4.34 0.37
C GLN A 118 -1.86 -3.11 0.71
N ALA A 119 -3.07 -3.03 0.18
CA ALA A 119 -4.06 -2.03 0.56
C ALA A 119 -5.18 -2.72 1.35
N ILE A 120 -5.65 -2.09 2.45
CA ILE A 120 -6.62 -2.67 3.38
C ILE A 120 -8.03 -2.87 2.80
N ASP A 121 -8.30 -2.28 1.65
CA ASP A 121 -9.58 -2.40 0.94
C ASP A 121 -9.66 -3.63 0.02
N GLY A 122 -8.57 -3.96 -0.67
CA GLY A 122 -8.51 -5.07 -1.62
C GLY A 122 -7.70 -6.27 -1.16
N ASP A 123 -6.74 -6.05 -0.26
CA ASP A 123 -5.90 -7.06 0.40
C ASP A 123 -5.11 -7.98 -0.56
N ASN A 124 -4.89 -7.54 -1.81
CA ASN A 124 -4.33 -8.38 -2.86
C ASN A 124 -2.85 -8.70 -2.68
N ASN A 125 -2.05 -7.81 -2.11
CA ASN A 125 -0.59 -7.96 -1.96
C ASN A 125 0.13 -8.35 -3.28
N GLN A 126 -0.18 -7.67 -4.38
CA GLN A 126 0.30 -8.04 -5.72
C GLN A 126 1.01 -6.91 -6.48
N THR A 127 0.62 -5.65 -6.25
CA THR A 127 1.08 -4.51 -7.08
C THR A 127 2.59 -4.35 -7.09
N GLY A 128 3.24 -4.43 -5.92
CA GLY A 128 4.70 -4.28 -5.82
C GLY A 128 5.45 -5.38 -6.56
N GLN A 129 5.03 -6.62 -6.40
CA GLN A 129 5.64 -7.79 -7.05
C GLN A 129 5.46 -7.74 -8.57
N MET A 130 4.27 -7.37 -9.04
CA MET A 130 3.99 -7.19 -10.46
C MET A 130 4.83 -6.06 -11.06
N LEU A 131 4.97 -4.94 -10.34
CA LEU A 131 5.82 -3.83 -10.76
C LEU A 131 7.28 -4.26 -10.88
N GLY A 132 7.79 -5.04 -9.91
CA GLY A 132 9.14 -5.59 -9.95
C GLY A 132 9.39 -6.47 -11.18
N ALA A 133 8.43 -7.34 -11.49
CA ALA A 133 8.50 -8.19 -12.68
C ALA A 133 8.43 -7.39 -13.99
N LEU A 134 7.58 -6.36 -14.08
CA LEU A 134 7.45 -5.51 -15.26
C LEU A 134 8.70 -4.64 -15.53
N LEU A 135 9.43 -4.27 -14.48
CA LEU A 135 10.65 -3.45 -14.57
C LEU A 135 11.93 -4.28 -14.64
N ASP A 136 11.84 -5.58 -14.38
CA ASP A 136 13.00 -6.47 -14.16
C ASP A 136 13.92 -5.95 -13.04
N TYR A 137 13.31 -5.39 -11.97
CA TYR A 137 14.01 -4.86 -10.81
C TYR A 137 14.05 -5.88 -9.67
N PRO A 138 15.18 -5.98 -8.94
CA PRO A 138 15.23 -6.75 -7.71
C PRO A 138 14.22 -6.22 -6.70
N GLN A 139 13.62 -7.15 -5.93
CA GLN A 139 12.56 -6.80 -5.01
C GLN A 139 12.67 -7.52 -3.68
N ALA A 140 12.31 -6.84 -2.59
CA ALA A 140 12.11 -7.43 -1.28
C ALA A 140 10.73 -7.04 -0.74
N THR A 141 9.97 -8.05 -0.32
CA THR A 141 8.59 -7.87 0.15
C THR A 141 8.49 -8.03 1.67
N ASN A 142 7.48 -7.39 2.28
CA ASN A 142 7.19 -7.48 3.72
C ASN A 142 8.35 -6.97 4.60
N ALA A 143 8.97 -5.86 4.20
CA ALA A 143 10.11 -5.29 4.90
C ALA A 143 9.76 -4.86 6.33
N SER A 144 10.57 -5.29 7.29
CA SER A 144 10.56 -4.86 8.68
C SER A 144 11.81 -4.06 9.07
N GLU A 145 12.83 -4.02 8.19
CA GLU A 145 14.01 -3.17 8.33
C GLU A 145 14.57 -2.85 6.93
N VAL A 146 15.01 -1.60 6.72
CA VAL A 146 15.65 -1.13 5.48
C VAL A 146 16.92 -0.37 5.80
N VAL A 147 18.04 -0.82 5.29
CA VAL A 147 19.35 -0.17 5.47
C VAL A 147 19.97 0.12 4.10
N ILE A 148 20.25 1.40 3.84
CA ILE A 148 20.86 1.85 2.60
C ILE A 148 22.38 1.85 2.73
N ASP A 149 23.05 1.15 1.81
CA ASP A 149 24.48 1.23 1.57
C ASP A 149 24.76 2.04 0.27
N GLU A 150 26.03 2.24 -0.11
CA GLU A 150 26.40 3.14 -1.23
C GLU A 150 25.72 2.74 -2.56
N SER A 151 25.62 1.46 -2.87
CA SER A 151 25.06 0.95 -4.14
C SER A 151 24.01 -0.14 -3.98
N SER A 152 23.65 -0.47 -2.74
CA SER A 152 22.71 -1.53 -2.42
C SER A 152 21.74 -1.14 -1.32
N VAL A 153 20.67 -1.88 -1.20
CA VAL A 153 19.75 -1.82 -0.08
C VAL A 153 19.64 -3.19 0.57
N LYS A 154 19.89 -3.25 1.88
CA LYS A 154 19.66 -4.44 2.70
C LYS A 154 18.27 -4.34 3.32
N VAL A 155 17.46 -5.36 3.09
CA VAL A 155 16.08 -5.42 3.57
C VAL A 155 15.90 -6.69 4.40
N THR A 156 15.56 -6.51 5.68
CA THR A 156 15.09 -7.60 6.52
C THR A 156 13.57 -7.69 6.38
N ARG A 157 13.08 -8.88 6.07
CA ARG A 157 11.69 -9.15 5.77
C ARG A 157 11.11 -10.25 6.66
N GLU A 158 9.80 -10.17 6.90
CA GLU A 158 9.04 -11.20 7.60
C GLU A 158 8.71 -12.36 6.66
N ILE A 159 9.01 -13.57 7.07
CA ILE A 159 8.64 -14.82 6.42
C ILE A 159 8.06 -15.79 7.45
N ASP A 160 7.38 -16.85 7.03
CA ASP A 160 6.73 -17.80 7.94
C ASP A 160 7.71 -18.47 8.92
N GLY A 161 8.95 -18.69 8.50
CA GLY A 161 10.00 -19.28 9.33
C GLY A 161 10.78 -18.28 10.21
N GLY A 162 10.45 -16.98 10.18
CA GLY A 162 11.16 -15.94 10.93
C GLY A 162 11.55 -14.72 10.08
N LEU A 163 12.80 -14.30 10.15
CA LEU A 163 13.33 -13.15 9.40
C LEU A 163 14.31 -13.60 8.33
N GLN A 164 14.26 -12.93 7.18
CA GLN A 164 15.23 -13.12 6.09
C GLN A 164 15.78 -11.76 5.67
N THR A 165 17.09 -11.63 5.58
CA THR A 165 17.74 -10.42 5.07
C THR A 165 18.20 -10.65 3.63
N LEU A 166 17.79 -9.76 2.74
CA LEU A 166 18.18 -9.72 1.33
C LEU A 166 19.01 -8.47 1.07
N GLU A 167 20.00 -8.58 0.19
CA GLU A 167 20.74 -7.43 -0.34
C GLU A 167 20.38 -7.28 -1.82
N LEU A 168 19.86 -6.10 -2.17
CA LEU A 168 19.38 -5.77 -3.50
C LEU A 168 20.28 -4.70 -4.13
N THR A 169 20.60 -4.86 -5.40
CA THR A 169 21.20 -3.78 -6.19
C THR A 169 20.17 -2.71 -6.55
N ILE A 170 20.57 -1.45 -6.60
CA ILE A 170 19.72 -0.32 -7.00
C ILE A 170 19.77 -0.20 -8.54
N PRO A 171 18.64 0.06 -9.24
CA PRO A 171 17.31 0.37 -8.70
C PRO A 171 16.58 -0.87 -8.17
N ALA A 172 15.77 -0.69 -7.12
CA ALA A 172 15.09 -1.78 -6.44
C ALA A 172 13.67 -1.42 -5.99
N ILE A 173 12.87 -2.46 -5.66
CA ILE A 173 11.52 -2.31 -5.11
C ILE A 173 11.46 -2.94 -3.72
N VAL A 174 10.89 -2.21 -2.76
CA VAL A 174 10.64 -2.67 -1.41
C VAL A 174 9.16 -2.50 -1.07
N THR A 175 8.52 -3.58 -0.61
CA THR A 175 7.18 -3.47 -0.04
C THR A 175 7.24 -3.55 1.48
N THR A 176 6.50 -2.67 2.16
CA THR A 176 6.63 -2.46 3.61
C THR A 176 5.59 -3.21 4.41
N ASP A 177 6.01 -3.80 5.53
CA ASP A 177 5.15 -4.30 6.59
C ASP A 177 4.92 -3.21 7.66
N LEU A 178 3.88 -3.35 8.49
CA LEU A 178 3.57 -2.41 9.58
C LEU A 178 4.63 -2.37 10.67
N ARG A 179 5.52 -3.37 10.74
CA ARG A 179 6.61 -3.46 11.73
C ARG A 179 7.84 -2.62 11.39
N LEU A 180 7.91 -2.08 10.17
CA LEU A 180 9.10 -1.35 9.71
C LEU A 180 9.35 -0.07 10.52
N ASN A 181 8.31 0.69 10.80
CA ASN A 181 8.39 1.94 11.55
C ASN A 181 7.02 2.35 12.12
N GLU A 182 7.01 3.45 12.87
CA GLU A 182 5.81 4.12 13.33
C GLU A 182 5.68 5.46 12.58
N PRO A 183 4.61 5.67 11.80
CA PRO A 183 4.42 6.89 11.03
C PRO A 183 4.23 8.11 11.92
N ARG A 184 4.83 9.22 11.52
CA ARG A 184 4.65 10.52 12.18
C ARG A 184 3.30 11.15 11.87
N TYR A 185 2.91 12.12 12.69
CA TYR A 185 1.77 12.99 12.42
C TYR A 185 2.23 14.28 11.72
N ALA A 186 1.43 14.76 10.77
CA ALA A 186 1.69 16.03 10.12
C ALA A 186 1.40 17.20 11.08
N SER A 187 2.37 18.12 11.24
CA SER A 187 2.16 19.33 12.00
C SER A 187 1.33 20.36 11.21
N LEU A 188 0.60 21.24 11.90
CA LEU A 188 -0.17 22.31 11.26
C LEU A 188 0.68 23.18 10.32
N PRO A 189 1.90 23.61 10.67
CA PRO A 189 2.76 24.35 9.74
C PRO A 189 3.09 23.54 8.48
N ASN A 190 3.31 22.22 8.58
CA ASN A 190 3.61 21.38 7.44
C ASN A 190 2.39 21.17 6.54
N ILE A 191 1.19 21.06 7.11
CA ILE A 191 -0.08 21.02 6.36
C ILE A 191 -0.25 22.30 5.54
N MET A 192 0.03 23.46 6.13
CA MET A 192 -0.03 24.74 5.43
C MET A 192 1.00 24.86 4.30
N LYS A 193 2.23 24.39 4.53
CA LYS A 193 3.28 24.35 3.51
C LYS A 193 2.92 23.39 2.36
N ALA A 194 2.35 22.24 2.67
CA ALA A 194 1.96 21.23 1.69
C ALA A 194 0.97 21.75 0.65
N LYS A 195 0.11 22.71 1.00
CA LYS A 195 -0.81 23.35 0.03
C LYS A 195 -0.10 24.04 -1.14
N LYS A 196 1.15 24.48 -0.93
CA LYS A 196 1.96 25.19 -1.93
C LYS A 196 2.97 24.30 -2.64
N LYS A 197 3.18 23.06 -2.16
CA LYS A 197 4.06 22.10 -2.83
C LYS A 197 3.46 21.64 -4.14
N GLU A 198 4.33 21.29 -5.09
CA GLU A 198 3.97 20.79 -6.40
C GLU A 198 3.13 19.50 -6.29
N LEU A 199 1.99 19.50 -6.98
CA LEU A 199 1.15 18.35 -7.19
C LEU A 199 0.66 18.37 -8.63
N ASN A 200 1.21 17.48 -9.43
CA ASN A 200 0.86 17.32 -10.84
C ASN A 200 -0.30 16.34 -10.99
N VAL A 201 -1.18 16.61 -11.94
CA VAL A 201 -2.29 15.72 -12.31
C VAL A 201 -2.12 15.35 -13.77
N ILE A 202 -2.08 14.06 -14.05
CA ILE A 202 -1.95 13.47 -15.38
C ILE A 202 -3.14 12.54 -15.59
N SER A 203 -3.83 12.64 -16.71
CA SER A 203 -4.91 11.70 -17.03
C SER A 203 -4.32 10.32 -17.39
N ALA A 204 -4.89 9.25 -16.84
CA ALA A 204 -4.48 7.89 -17.20
C ALA A 204 -4.72 7.60 -18.71
N SER A 205 -5.69 8.26 -19.34
CA SER A 205 -5.95 8.15 -20.78
C SER A 205 -4.83 8.70 -21.67
N GLU A 206 -3.97 9.58 -21.14
CA GLU A 206 -2.83 10.14 -21.87
C GLU A 206 -1.60 9.21 -21.82
N MET A 207 -1.63 8.13 -21.04
CA MET A 207 -0.46 7.27 -20.81
C MET A 207 -0.30 6.17 -21.87
N ASP A 208 -1.29 5.94 -22.74
CA ASP A 208 -1.30 4.88 -23.76
C ASP A 208 -1.03 3.48 -23.15
N ILE A 209 -1.75 3.14 -22.10
CA ILE A 209 -1.62 1.89 -21.34
C ILE A 209 -2.99 1.18 -21.34
N ASP A 210 -3.00 -0.12 -21.66
CA ASP A 210 -4.15 -0.99 -21.43
C ASP A 210 -4.37 -1.20 -19.93
N ILE A 211 -5.42 -0.56 -19.40
CA ILE A 211 -5.84 -0.62 -18.00
C ILE A 211 -7.22 -1.25 -17.83
N ASP A 212 -7.75 -1.90 -18.85
CA ASP A 212 -9.07 -2.50 -18.81
C ASP A 212 -9.15 -3.58 -17.72
N SER A 213 -10.26 -3.55 -16.97
CA SER A 213 -10.53 -4.56 -15.94
C SER A 213 -10.80 -5.92 -16.58
N ARG A 214 -10.27 -6.98 -15.97
CA ARG A 214 -10.50 -8.38 -16.35
C ARG A 214 -11.46 -9.10 -15.42
N THR A 215 -11.88 -8.41 -14.36
CA THR A 215 -12.83 -8.92 -13.37
C THR A 215 -14.04 -8.00 -13.29
N GLU A 216 -15.18 -8.56 -12.88
CA GLU A 216 -16.42 -7.86 -12.63
C GLU A 216 -16.86 -8.08 -11.19
N LEU A 217 -17.19 -7.00 -10.47
CA LEU A 217 -17.77 -7.08 -9.15
C LEU A 217 -19.24 -7.45 -9.27
N LEU A 218 -19.60 -8.66 -8.84
CA LEU A 218 -20.97 -9.17 -8.94
C LEU A 218 -21.85 -8.71 -7.79
N SER A 219 -21.36 -8.83 -6.55
CA SER A 219 -22.09 -8.40 -5.36
C SER A 219 -21.16 -8.18 -4.16
N VAL A 220 -21.62 -7.38 -3.21
CA VAL A 220 -20.96 -7.12 -1.93
C VAL A 220 -21.95 -7.42 -0.81
N GLU A 221 -21.58 -8.30 0.12
CA GLU A 221 -22.41 -8.68 1.26
C GLU A 221 -21.62 -8.57 2.57
N LEU A 222 -22.35 -8.37 3.67
CA LEU A 222 -21.73 -8.48 4.99
C LEU A 222 -21.35 -9.95 5.26
N PRO A 223 -20.22 -10.20 5.95
CA PRO A 223 -19.90 -11.55 6.37
C PRO A 223 -21.01 -12.13 7.27
N PRO A 224 -21.28 -13.43 7.19
CA PRO A 224 -22.28 -14.06 8.04
C PRO A 224 -21.94 -13.84 9.52
N SER A 225 -22.96 -13.64 10.35
CA SER A 225 -22.76 -13.54 11.78
C SER A 225 -22.25 -14.89 12.32
N ARG A 226 -21.17 -14.83 13.08
CA ARG A 226 -20.64 -16.02 13.76
C ARG A 226 -21.39 -16.22 15.06
N GLU A 227 -21.78 -17.46 15.36
CA GLU A 227 -22.27 -17.84 16.68
C GLU A 227 -21.12 -17.82 17.69
N ALA A 228 -21.46 -17.67 18.97
CA ALA A 228 -20.49 -17.76 20.04
C ALA A 228 -19.86 -19.16 20.07
N GLY A 229 -18.56 -19.21 20.30
CA GLY A 229 -17.87 -20.48 20.47
C GLY A 229 -18.30 -21.21 21.74
N ILE A 230 -17.96 -22.49 21.84
CA ILE A 230 -18.18 -23.33 23.02
C ILE A 230 -16.99 -23.17 23.95
N VAL A 231 -17.25 -22.84 25.21
CA VAL A 231 -16.21 -22.84 26.25
C VAL A 231 -16.02 -24.28 26.72
N VAL A 232 -14.78 -24.77 26.67
CA VAL A 232 -14.39 -26.11 27.08
C VAL A 232 -13.68 -26.05 28.45
N GLU A 233 -13.78 -27.10 29.25
CA GLU A 233 -13.24 -27.13 30.61
C GLU A 233 -11.82 -27.70 30.68
N SER A 234 -11.36 -28.37 29.61
CA SER A 234 -10.02 -28.98 29.57
C SER A 234 -9.42 -28.98 28.16
N VAL A 235 -8.09 -29.18 28.09
CA VAL A 235 -7.35 -29.33 26.82
C VAL A 235 -7.79 -30.63 26.12
N ASP A 236 -8.04 -31.70 26.87
CA ASP A 236 -8.49 -32.98 26.30
C ASP A 236 -9.85 -32.84 25.62
N GLU A 237 -10.78 -32.12 26.23
CA GLU A 237 -12.09 -31.82 25.63
C GLU A 237 -11.92 -30.95 24.37
N LEU A 238 -11.02 -29.95 24.39
CA LEU A 238 -10.73 -29.15 23.21
C LEU A 238 -10.22 -30.01 22.06
N VAL A 239 -9.24 -30.87 22.31
CA VAL A 239 -8.68 -31.79 21.31
C VAL A 239 -9.73 -32.74 20.77
N ASP A 240 -10.57 -33.31 21.64
CA ASP A 240 -11.66 -34.18 21.22
C ASP A 240 -12.66 -33.49 20.29
N LYS A 241 -13.09 -32.26 20.65
CA LYS A 241 -14.00 -31.45 19.80
C LYS A 241 -13.38 -31.05 18.50
N LEU A 242 -12.11 -30.63 18.49
CA LEU A 242 -11.38 -30.27 17.27
C LEU A 242 -11.20 -31.46 16.32
N ARG A 243 -11.01 -32.68 16.89
CA ARG A 243 -10.84 -33.92 16.13
C ARG A 243 -12.14 -34.49 15.61
N ASN A 244 -13.13 -34.65 16.50
CA ASN A 244 -14.32 -35.43 16.22
C ASN A 244 -15.51 -34.60 15.74
N GLU A 245 -15.68 -33.36 16.24
CA GLU A 245 -16.77 -32.46 15.85
C GLU A 245 -16.35 -31.54 14.71
N ALA A 246 -15.31 -30.71 14.92
CA ALA A 246 -14.85 -29.73 13.93
C ALA A 246 -14.02 -30.37 12.80
N LYS A 247 -13.39 -31.52 13.02
CA LYS A 247 -12.57 -32.29 12.07
C LYS A 247 -11.43 -31.47 11.43
N VAL A 248 -10.82 -30.60 12.22
CA VAL A 248 -9.73 -29.70 11.78
C VAL A 248 -8.34 -30.21 12.18
N ILE A 249 -8.27 -31.22 13.04
CA ILE A 249 -7.03 -31.94 13.40
C ILE A 249 -7.22 -33.45 13.22
N GLN A 250 -6.12 -34.17 12.91
CA GLN A 250 -6.08 -35.63 12.77
C GLN A 250 -5.87 -36.34 14.11
#